data_0f6a08fe7b0556a1255c786042925308
#
_entry.id   0f6a08fe7b0556a1255c786042925308
#
_cell.length_a   1.000
_cell.length_b   1.000
_cell.length_c   1.000
_cell.angle_alpha   90.00
_cell.angle_beta   90.00
_cell.angle_gamma   90.00
#
_symmetry.space_group_name_H-M   'P 1'
#
loop_
_entity.id
_entity.type
_entity.pdbx_description
1 polymer ?
#
loop_
_entity_poly.entity_id
_entity_poly.type
_entity_poly.pdbx_seq_one_letter_code
_entity_poly.pdbx_strand_id
1 'polypeptide(L)'
;MENNSYDAIVVGTGISGGWAAKELTEKGLKTLVLDRGRMVKHGEYPTATSAPWEMPYGGRLSRDEQARQDVQARTGYTITQASKHWFVDDVDNPYTEIKRFDWMRGYHVGGRSLTWGRQSYRWSQMDFEANAKDGVGVDWPIRYQDLAPWYDHVERFIGVSGTAEGLPQLPDGQFLPGMDLNCVELQLKSRIKEKFGRTLTIGRTAHMTAPLMHNESPQRATCQYRNMCIRGCPFGAYFSSNSSTLPSAERTGNMTLRPNSIVYEIIYDEKNQRASGVRVLDAETGATTDFFAKVIFLCASTFGSAFIMLNSLSSRFPNGFGNDSGELGCNIMDHHLNAGATGRWEGFEDMYYFGRRPNGFYIPRYRNIGNDKRDYLRGFGYQGGASRGAWTSLLNDEALGESLKQQAQNPGPWYANMGGFGEMLPNHDNRVTIDRSRKDKFGLPVLAFDAELRENELRMRKDMANDAAEMLEAAGCKDVKSHDRLAGVGIGIHEMGTARMGKDPKTSVLNKWNQVHACKNVYVTDGSCMTSSACQNPSLTYMALTARAANHAVEELKRMDI
;
A
#
# COMPACT_ATOMS: atom_id res chain seq x y z
N MET A 1 16.14 -21.77 29.59
CA MET A 1 16.15 -21.52 28.13
C MET A 1 14.76 -21.01 27.79
N GLU A 2 14.66 -19.78 27.32
CA GLU A 2 13.37 -19.29 26.80
C GLU A 2 12.91 -20.23 25.69
N ASN A 3 11.64 -20.59 25.74
CA ASN A 3 11.08 -21.50 24.76
C ASN A 3 10.81 -20.71 23.46
N ASN A 4 11.77 -20.70 22.51
CA ASN A 4 11.68 -20.01 21.22
C ASN A 4 10.73 -20.71 20.21
N SER A 5 9.80 -21.51 20.71
CA SER A 5 8.87 -22.30 19.87
C SER A 5 7.44 -21.79 19.99
N TYR A 6 6.79 -21.60 18.87
CA TYR A 6 5.44 -21.07 18.69
C TYR A 6 4.62 -21.96 17.77
N ASP A 7 3.30 -21.75 17.71
CA ASP A 7 2.48 -22.38 16.68
C ASP A 7 2.65 -21.68 15.34
N ALA A 8 2.76 -20.34 15.36
CA ALA A 8 2.95 -19.52 14.17
C ALA A 8 3.99 -18.43 14.37
N ILE A 9 4.70 -18.07 13.30
CA ILE A 9 5.52 -16.86 13.21
C ILE A 9 4.94 -15.97 12.10
N VAL A 10 4.77 -14.67 12.40
CA VAL A 10 4.39 -13.63 11.45
C VAL A 10 5.54 -12.66 11.32
N VAL A 11 6.05 -12.45 10.11
CA VAL A 11 7.16 -11.55 9.83
C VAL A 11 6.63 -10.26 9.21
N GLY A 12 6.74 -9.16 9.95
CA GLY A 12 6.18 -7.85 9.62
C GLY A 12 4.86 -7.58 10.35
N THR A 13 4.61 -6.30 10.65
CA THR A 13 3.41 -5.83 11.37
C THR A 13 2.58 -4.84 10.54
N GLY A 14 2.90 -4.69 9.26
CA GLY A 14 2.16 -3.84 8.33
C GLY A 14 0.73 -4.34 8.08
N ILE A 15 0.14 -3.88 6.99
CA ILE A 15 -1.26 -4.21 6.63
C ILE A 15 -1.49 -5.73 6.63
N SER A 16 -0.66 -6.52 5.94
CA SER A 16 -0.81 -7.98 5.89
C SER A 16 -0.45 -8.65 7.21
N GLY A 17 0.70 -8.28 7.81
CA GLY A 17 1.16 -8.92 9.06
C GLY A 17 0.24 -8.67 10.25
N GLY A 18 -0.33 -7.48 10.36
CA GLY A 18 -1.34 -7.19 11.37
C GLY A 18 -2.58 -8.08 11.21
N TRP A 19 -3.02 -8.34 9.96
CA TRP A 19 -4.13 -9.26 9.68
C TRP A 19 -3.77 -10.70 10.00
N ALA A 20 -2.58 -11.19 9.60
CA ALA A 20 -2.12 -12.53 9.96
C ALA A 20 -2.06 -12.71 11.48
N ALA A 21 -1.49 -11.76 12.21
CA ALA A 21 -1.42 -11.79 13.66
C ALA A 21 -2.82 -11.89 14.28
N LYS A 22 -3.77 -11.04 13.88
CA LYS A 22 -5.16 -11.06 14.34
C LYS A 22 -5.82 -12.41 14.08
N GLU A 23 -5.84 -12.86 12.84
CA GLU A 23 -6.55 -14.09 12.46
C GLU A 23 -5.98 -15.33 13.15
N LEU A 24 -4.66 -15.47 13.24
CA LEU A 24 -4.02 -16.63 13.86
C LEU A 24 -4.24 -16.67 15.38
N THR A 25 -4.07 -15.51 16.06
CA THR A 25 -4.24 -15.45 17.52
C THR A 25 -5.68 -15.59 17.97
N GLU A 26 -6.65 -15.03 17.25
CA GLU A 26 -8.08 -15.21 17.50
C GLU A 26 -8.54 -16.66 17.30
N LYS A 27 -7.84 -17.42 16.45
CA LYS A 27 -8.06 -18.86 16.25
C LYS A 27 -7.25 -19.74 17.22
N GLY A 28 -6.63 -19.13 18.25
CA GLY A 28 -6.00 -19.82 19.38
C GLY A 28 -4.54 -20.21 19.19
N LEU A 29 -3.87 -19.78 18.11
CA LEU A 29 -2.46 -20.09 17.88
C LEU A 29 -1.55 -19.16 18.68
N LYS A 30 -0.58 -19.71 19.42
CA LYS A 30 0.53 -18.94 20.00
C LYS A 30 1.39 -18.40 18.87
N THR A 31 1.32 -17.10 18.68
CA THR A 31 1.91 -16.43 17.51
C THR A 31 3.01 -15.45 17.91
N LEU A 32 4.21 -15.66 17.41
CA LEU A 32 5.29 -14.69 17.47
C LEU A 32 5.19 -13.74 16.27
N VAL A 33 5.14 -12.44 16.55
CA VAL A 33 5.08 -11.39 15.54
C VAL A 33 6.37 -10.59 15.59
N LEU A 34 7.13 -10.60 14.51
CA LEU A 34 8.47 -10.00 14.39
C LEU A 34 8.41 -8.76 13.49
N ASP A 35 8.93 -7.65 13.96
CA ASP A 35 9.09 -6.45 13.14
C ASP A 35 10.53 -5.95 13.20
N ARG A 36 11.10 -5.61 12.03
CA ARG A 36 12.48 -5.12 11.97
C ARG A 36 12.67 -3.73 12.57
N GLY A 37 11.60 -2.97 12.73
CA GLY A 37 11.64 -1.60 13.19
C GLY A 37 11.29 -1.42 14.65
N ARG A 38 11.45 -0.16 15.10
CA ARG A 38 11.17 0.25 16.47
C ARG A 38 9.70 0.10 16.84
N MET A 39 9.41 0.00 18.14
CA MET A 39 8.04 0.04 18.65
C MET A 39 7.40 1.41 18.35
N VAL A 40 6.14 1.37 17.89
CA VAL A 40 5.23 2.51 17.82
C VAL A 40 3.88 2.07 18.38
N LYS A 41 3.47 2.67 19.48
CA LYS A 41 2.15 2.42 20.07
C LYS A 41 1.10 3.36 19.50
N HIS A 42 -0.16 2.89 19.47
CA HIS A 42 -1.26 3.75 19.07
C HIS A 42 -1.37 4.98 19.98
N GLY A 43 -1.50 6.15 19.36
CA GLY A 43 -1.57 7.44 20.08
C GLY A 43 -0.19 8.09 20.33
N GLU A 44 0.90 7.36 20.29
CA GLU A 44 2.26 7.90 20.44
C GLU A 44 2.82 8.39 19.09
N TYR A 45 2.19 9.40 18.52
CA TYR A 45 2.54 9.97 17.20
C TYR A 45 3.16 11.35 17.36
N PRO A 46 4.46 11.54 17.10
CA PRO A 46 5.23 12.73 17.53
C PRO A 46 4.67 14.06 17.04
N THR A 47 4.06 14.08 15.85
CA THR A 47 3.61 15.32 15.20
C THR A 47 2.10 15.40 15.00
N ALA A 48 1.34 14.43 15.56
CA ALA A 48 -0.10 14.33 15.31
C ALA A 48 -0.91 15.57 15.74
N THR A 49 -0.42 16.34 16.70
CA THR A 49 -1.07 17.54 17.25
C THR A 49 -0.29 18.82 17.00
N SER A 50 0.93 18.74 16.41
CA SER A 50 1.77 19.92 16.20
C SER A 50 1.19 20.85 15.13
N ALA A 51 1.17 22.15 15.40
CA ALA A 51 0.84 23.14 14.39
C ALA A 51 2.00 23.33 13.38
N PRO A 52 1.74 23.77 12.14
CA PRO A 52 2.80 23.98 11.14
C PRO A 52 3.92 24.92 11.60
N TRP A 53 3.58 25.97 12.35
CA TRP A 53 4.56 26.95 12.85
C TRP A 53 5.41 26.45 14.03
N GLU A 54 5.01 25.34 14.67
CA GLU A 54 5.82 24.68 15.72
C GLU A 54 6.92 23.79 15.14
N MET A 55 6.88 23.57 13.82
CA MET A 55 7.83 22.69 13.15
C MET A 55 9.08 23.45 12.69
N PRO A 56 10.27 22.87 12.82
CA PRO A 56 11.49 23.45 12.27
C PRO A 56 11.35 23.77 10.78
N TYR A 57 12.01 24.83 10.33
CA TYR A 57 12.06 25.26 8.92
C TYR A 57 10.69 25.43 8.25
N GLY A 58 9.66 25.81 9.01
CA GLY A 58 8.30 25.95 8.49
C GLY A 58 7.70 24.64 7.94
N GLY A 59 8.10 23.51 8.50
CA GLY A 59 7.65 22.17 8.09
C GLY A 59 8.43 21.55 6.92
N ARG A 60 9.49 22.21 6.41
CA ARG A 60 10.35 21.68 5.34
C ARG A 60 11.51 20.86 5.93
N LEU A 61 12.03 19.92 5.15
CA LEU A 61 13.25 19.22 5.51
C LEU A 61 14.47 20.14 5.36
N SER A 62 15.45 20.04 6.26
CA SER A 62 16.77 20.61 6.06
C SER A 62 17.50 19.93 4.90
N ARG A 63 18.59 20.54 4.40
CA ARG A 63 19.40 19.93 3.34
C ARG A 63 20.02 18.60 3.78
N ASP A 64 20.48 18.54 5.02
CA ASP A 64 21.10 17.32 5.56
C ASP A 64 20.08 16.19 5.70
N GLU A 65 18.86 16.49 6.15
CA GLU A 65 17.76 15.53 6.21
C GLU A 65 17.35 15.03 4.82
N GLN A 66 17.31 15.92 3.82
CA GLN A 66 17.05 15.54 2.43
C GLN A 66 18.15 14.62 1.90
N ALA A 67 19.41 14.89 2.20
CA ALA A 67 20.53 14.06 1.77
C ALA A 67 20.51 12.67 2.41
N ARG A 68 20.15 12.57 3.71
CA ARG A 68 20.05 11.29 4.41
C ARG A 68 18.83 10.46 3.99
N GLN A 69 17.74 11.11 3.62
CA GLN A 69 16.50 10.47 3.19
C GLN A 69 16.22 10.79 1.71
N ASP A 70 17.24 10.71 0.86
CA ASP A 70 17.18 11.16 -0.54
C ASP A 70 16.07 10.45 -1.32
N VAL A 71 15.98 9.13 -1.24
CA VAL A 71 14.96 8.35 -1.94
C VAL A 71 13.55 8.73 -1.45
N GLN A 72 13.39 8.89 -0.13
CA GLN A 72 12.12 9.27 0.48
C GLN A 72 11.72 10.70 0.11
N ALA A 73 12.70 11.61 0.01
CA ALA A 73 12.49 13.02 -0.29
C ALA A 73 12.27 13.31 -1.79
N ARG A 74 12.99 12.63 -2.69
CA ARG A 74 12.89 12.86 -4.14
C ARG A 74 11.53 12.52 -4.74
N THR A 75 10.74 11.69 -4.06
CA THR A 75 9.35 11.39 -4.46
C THR A 75 8.42 12.59 -4.27
N GLY A 76 8.73 13.49 -3.33
CA GLY A 76 8.17 14.83 -3.20
C GLY A 76 6.76 14.93 -2.61
N TYR A 77 6.12 13.84 -2.19
CA TYR A 77 4.72 13.92 -1.76
C TYR A 77 4.42 13.38 -0.36
N THR A 78 5.33 12.67 0.27
CA THR A 78 5.05 12.02 1.56
C THR A 78 5.89 12.52 2.71
N ILE A 79 7.14 12.92 2.48
CA ILE A 79 8.08 13.28 3.53
C ILE A 79 8.21 14.77 3.75
N THR A 80 7.97 15.18 4.99
CA THR A 80 8.09 16.55 5.51
C THR A 80 8.61 16.50 6.95
N GLN A 81 8.84 17.63 7.62
CA GLN A 81 9.12 17.64 9.06
C GLN A 81 8.05 16.91 9.87
N ALA A 82 6.79 16.95 9.40
CA ALA A 82 5.67 16.31 10.06
C ALA A 82 5.65 14.77 9.94
N SER A 83 6.35 14.20 8.96
CA SER A 83 6.25 12.77 8.62
C SER A 83 7.59 12.04 8.47
N LYS A 84 8.73 12.75 8.45
CA LYS A 84 10.05 12.17 8.21
C LYS A 84 10.40 10.99 9.12
N HIS A 85 9.90 11.02 10.35
CA HIS A 85 10.16 9.98 11.36
C HIS A 85 9.49 8.64 11.06
N TRP A 86 8.59 8.58 10.07
CA TRP A 86 7.99 7.35 9.56
C TRP A 86 8.82 6.67 8.48
N PHE A 87 9.75 7.40 7.86
CA PHE A 87 10.52 6.92 6.73
C PHE A 87 11.96 6.61 7.12
N VAL A 88 12.55 5.66 6.40
CA VAL A 88 13.92 5.21 6.69
C VAL A 88 14.96 6.28 6.34
N ASP A 89 16.11 6.17 6.97
CA ASP A 89 17.34 6.81 6.56
C ASP A 89 17.98 5.96 5.45
N ASP A 90 18.11 6.53 4.25
CA ASP A 90 18.61 5.79 3.08
C ASP A 90 20.12 5.55 3.11
N VAL A 91 20.87 6.30 3.95
CA VAL A 91 22.30 6.09 4.17
C VAL A 91 22.51 4.82 5.00
N ASP A 92 21.73 4.67 6.07
CA ASP A 92 21.77 3.49 6.94
C ASP A 92 21.15 2.24 6.30
N ASN A 93 20.17 2.45 5.42
CA ASN A 93 19.41 1.38 4.77
C ASN A 93 19.47 1.51 3.24
N PRO A 94 20.66 1.38 2.64
CA PRO A 94 20.83 1.54 1.20
C PRO A 94 20.21 0.39 0.42
N TYR A 95 20.05 0.60 -0.88
CA TYR A 95 19.81 -0.42 -1.88
C TYR A 95 20.53 -0.03 -3.19
N THR A 96 20.61 -0.94 -4.15
CA THR A 96 21.27 -0.71 -5.43
C THR A 96 20.21 -0.45 -6.52
N GLU A 97 20.37 0.63 -7.26
CA GLU A 97 19.56 0.94 -8.43
C GLU A 97 20.34 0.56 -9.69
N ILE A 98 19.99 -0.56 -10.33
CA ILE A 98 20.42 -0.88 -11.70
C ILE A 98 19.66 0.05 -12.65
N LYS A 99 18.34 0.21 -12.41
CA LYS A 99 17.49 1.29 -12.93
C LYS A 99 16.86 2.02 -11.76
N ARG A 100 16.56 3.31 -11.93
CA ARG A 100 15.95 4.13 -10.87
C ARG A 100 14.71 3.44 -10.31
N PHE A 101 14.68 3.29 -9.00
CA PHE A 101 13.58 2.72 -8.26
C PHE A 101 13.26 3.57 -7.02
N ASP A 102 12.04 4.07 -6.91
CA ASP A 102 11.66 4.99 -5.84
C ASP A 102 11.04 4.22 -4.64
N TRP A 103 11.86 3.49 -3.90
CA TRP A 103 11.41 2.61 -2.82
C TRP A 103 11.16 3.35 -1.51
N MET A 104 9.90 3.70 -1.24
CA MET A 104 9.50 4.32 0.02
C MET A 104 9.26 3.28 1.11
N ARG A 105 9.95 3.43 2.25
CA ARG A 105 9.99 2.44 3.34
C ARG A 105 9.80 3.08 4.69
N GLY A 106 9.12 2.35 5.59
CA GLY A 106 9.03 2.69 7.01
C GLY A 106 9.36 1.46 7.86
N TYR A 107 10.40 1.55 8.70
CA TYR A 107 10.82 0.48 9.61
C TYR A 107 10.37 0.79 11.04
N HIS A 108 9.13 0.43 11.34
CA HIS A 108 8.51 0.55 12.65
C HIS A 108 7.30 -0.39 12.74
N VAL A 109 6.90 -0.74 13.94
CA VAL A 109 5.67 -1.51 14.18
C VAL A 109 4.48 -0.80 13.56
N GLY A 110 3.68 -1.54 12.79
CA GLY A 110 2.58 -1.06 11.97
C GLY A 110 2.97 -0.72 10.54
N GLY A 111 4.26 -0.52 10.26
CA GLY A 111 4.75 -0.23 8.90
C GLY A 111 3.96 0.85 8.19
N ARG A 112 3.87 0.75 6.87
CA ARG A 112 3.14 1.74 6.04
C ARG A 112 1.63 1.81 6.30
N SER A 113 1.04 0.98 7.19
CA SER A 113 -0.35 1.16 7.62
C SER A 113 -0.59 2.50 8.35
N LEU A 114 0.48 3.15 8.87
CA LEU A 114 0.40 4.48 9.45
C LEU A 114 0.39 5.60 8.40
N THR A 115 0.95 5.38 7.21
CA THR A 115 1.17 6.42 6.19
C THR A 115 0.42 6.19 4.87
N TRP A 116 -0.26 5.06 4.69
CA TRP A 116 -0.96 4.71 3.45
C TRP A 116 -2.09 5.67 3.08
N GLY A 117 -2.54 5.63 1.82
CA GLY A 117 -3.61 6.50 1.32
C GLY A 117 -5.03 6.15 1.81
N ARG A 118 -5.23 5.06 2.49
CA ARG A 118 -6.51 4.50 3.00
C ARG A 118 -7.53 4.17 1.92
N GLN A 119 -7.19 4.32 0.64
CA GLN A 119 -8.06 3.96 -0.48
C GLN A 119 -8.34 2.46 -0.46
N SER A 120 -9.61 2.07 -0.49
CA SER A 120 -10.08 0.70 -0.25
C SER A 120 -11.09 0.31 -1.31
N TYR A 121 -10.59 -0.23 -2.41
CA TYR A 121 -11.38 -0.68 -3.54
C TYR A 121 -11.23 -2.19 -3.71
N ARG A 122 -12.34 -2.89 -3.96
CA ARG A 122 -12.30 -4.29 -4.36
C ARG A 122 -11.78 -4.40 -5.78
N TRP A 123 -10.93 -5.36 -6.03
CA TRP A 123 -10.65 -5.81 -7.38
C TRP A 123 -11.85 -6.58 -7.92
N SER A 124 -12.12 -6.44 -9.20
CA SER A 124 -13.26 -7.05 -9.87
C SER A 124 -12.90 -8.40 -10.49
N GLN A 125 -13.91 -9.13 -10.97
CA GLN A 125 -13.71 -10.34 -11.76
C GLN A 125 -12.81 -10.06 -12.98
N MET A 126 -12.96 -8.88 -13.60
CA MET A 126 -12.16 -8.45 -14.74
C MET A 126 -10.66 -8.39 -14.41
N ASP A 127 -10.30 -7.96 -13.20
CA ASP A 127 -8.91 -7.82 -12.77
C ASP A 127 -8.26 -9.20 -12.53
N PHE A 128 -9.02 -10.17 -11.98
CA PHE A 128 -8.55 -11.54 -11.80
C PHE A 128 -8.47 -12.38 -13.09
N GLU A 129 -9.17 -11.98 -14.15
CA GLU A 129 -9.15 -12.64 -15.46
C GLU A 129 -8.20 -11.97 -16.44
N ALA A 130 -7.67 -10.81 -16.11
CA ALA A 130 -6.99 -9.93 -17.04
C ALA A 130 -5.75 -10.60 -17.69
N ASN A 131 -4.92 -11.30 -16.93
CA ASN A 131 -3.74 -11.99 -17.48
C ASN A 131 -4.13 -13.06 -18.49
N ALA A 132 -5.11 -13.91 -18.15
CA ALA A 132 -5.59 -14.95 -19.06
C ALA A 132 -6.20 -14.38 -20.33
N LYS A 133 -6.98 -13.29 -20.21
CA LYS A 133 -7.64 -12.63 -21.33
C LYS A 133 -6.66 -11.95 -22.28
N ASP A 134 -5.64 -11.30 -21.73
CA ASP A 134 -4.70 -10.52 -22.52
C ASP A 134 -3.47 -11.33 -22.95
N GLY A 135 -3.31 -12.58 -22.45
CA GLY A 135 -2.18 -13.45 -22.76
C GLY A 135 -0.85 -12.95 -22.17
N VAL A 136 -0.91 -12.20 -21.04
CA VAL A 136 0.26 -11.60 -20.38
C VAL A 136 0.48 -12.25 -19.01
N GLY A 137 1.72 -12.62 -18.71
CA GLY A 137 2.04 -13.25 -17.43
C GLY A 137 1.42 -14.64 -17.28
N VAL A 138 0.95 -14.96 -16.07
CA VAL A 138 0.23 -16.20 -15.76
C VAL A 138 -1.16 -15.92 -15.25
N ASP A 139 -2.10 -16.83 -15.45
CA ASP A 139 -3.46 -16.69 -14.93
C ASP A 139 -3.48 -16.74 -13.40
N TRP A 140 -4.34 -15.94 -12.78
CA TRP A 140 -4.59 -16.03 -11.36
C TRP A 140 -5.14 -17.43 -10.99
N PRO A 141 -4.67 -18.04 -9.90
CA PRO A 141 -5.20 -19.34 -9.46
C PRO A 141 -6.55 -19.22 -8.74
N ILE A 142 -7.05 -17.99 -8.57
CA ILE A 142 -8.32 -17.64 -7.90
C ILE A 142 -9.12 -16.66 -8.75
N ARG A 143 -10.39 -16.47 -8.38
CA ARG A 143 -11.34 -15.52 -8.99
C ARG A 143 -11.96 -14.62 -7.93
N TYR A 144 -12.70 -13.60 -8.35
CA TYR A 144 -13.37 -12.66 -7.44
C TYR A 144 -14.21 -13.36 -6.38
N GLN A 145 -14.95 -14.40 -6.75
CA GLN A 145 -15.84 -15.16 -5.86
C GLN A 145 -15.07 -15.85 -4.73
N ASP A 146 -13.83 -16.27 -4.97
CA ASP A 146 -12.97 -16.87 -3.95
C ASP A 146 -12.56 -15.86 -2.87
N LEU A 147 -12.60 -14.57 -3.20
CA LEU A 147 -12.13 -13.50 -2.33
C LEU A 147 -13.27 -12.60 -1.79
N ALA A 148 -14.44 -12.60 -2.43
CA ALA A 148 -15.56 -11.73 -2.05
C ALA A 148 -15.98 -11.85 -0.57
N PRO A 149 -16.09 -13.04 0.04
CA PRO A 149 -16.41 -13.16 1.46
C PRO A 149 -15.33 -12.55 2.38
N TRP A 150 -14.07 -12.60 1.95
CA TRP A 150 -12.94 -12.05 2.69
C TRP A 150 -12.85 -10.53 2.56
N TYR A 151 -13.26 -9.96 1.42
CA TYR A 151 -13.48 -8.53 1.31
C TYR A 151 -14.54 -8.05 2.29
N ASP A 152 -15.69 -8.73 2.37
CA ASP A 152 -16.75 -8.43 3.34
C ASP A 152 -16.24 -8.46 4.78
N HIS A 153 -15.48 -9.50 5.14
CA HIS A 153 -14.89 -9.67 6.47
C HIS A 153 -13.96 -8.51 6.82
N VAL A 154 -13.06 -8.17 5.89
CA VAL A 154 -12.09 -7.10 6.09
C VAL A 154 -12.77 -5.73 6.18
N GLU A 155 -13.66 -5.41 5.26
CA GLU A 155 -14.33 -4.09 5.19
C GLU A 155 -15.14 -3.79 6.45
N ARG A 156 -15.86 -4.78 6.99
CA ARG A 156 -16.60 -4.63 8.26
C ARG A 156 -15.68 -4.30 9.42
N PHE A 157 -14.54 -4.95 9.51
CA PHE A 157 -13.57 -4.74 10.58
C PHE A 157 -12.82 -3.41 10.48
N ILE A 158 -12.34 -3.05 9.27
CA ILE A 158 -11.55 -1.83 9.10
C ILE A 158 -12.41 -0.56 9.04
N GLY A 159 -13.71 -0.69 8.77
CA GLY A 159 -14.64 0.44 8.62
C GLY A 159 -14.35 1.21 7.33
N VAL A 160 -14.77 0.67 6.18
CA VAL A 160 -14.67 1.36 4.89
C VAL A 160 -15.86 2.29 4.71
N SER A 161 -15.62 3.59 4.53
CA SER A 161 -16.66 4.53 4.11
C SER A 161 -16.71 4.63 2.59
N GLY A 162 -17.91 4.72 2.02
CA GLY A 162 -18.07 4.80 0.57
C GLY A 162 -19.51 4.76 0.11
N THR A 163 -19.69 4.70 -1.19
CA THR A 163 -21.00 4.64 -1.86
C THR A 163 -21.04 3.45 -2.82
N ALA A 164 -22.17 2.74 -2.81
CA ALA A 164 -22.46 1.70 -3.79
C ALA A 164 -22.83 2.36 -5.12
N GLU A 165 -22.17 1.94 -6.20
CA GLU A 165 -22.37 2.50 -7.54
C GLU A 165 -22.90 1.46 -8.55
N GLY A 166 -22.95 0.18 -8.18
CA GLY A 166 -23.44 -0.91 -9.03
C GLY A 166 -22.59 -1.16 -10.27
N LEU A 167 -21.30 -0.87 -10.23
CA LEU A 167 -20.40 -0.97 -11.39
C LEU A 167 -19.63 -2.30 -11.39
N PRO A 168 -19.65 -3.09 -12.49
CA PRO A 168 -18.98 -4.38 -12.53
C PRO A 168 -17.45 -4.27 -12.37
N GLN A 169 -16.83 -3.17 -12.85
CA GLN A 169 -15.41 -2.90 -12.70
C GLN A 169 -15.03 -2.27 -11.35
N LEU A 170 -16.01 -1.95 -10.50
CA LEU A 170 -15.81 -1.46 -9.15
C LEU A 170 -16.84 -2.10 -8.21
N PRO A 171 -16.71 -3.38 -7.87
CA PRO A 171 -17.68 -4.09 -7.04
C PRO A 171 -18.00 -3.35 -5.75
N ASP A 172 -19.26 -3.35 -5.37
CA ASP A 172 -19.69 -2.75 -4.12
C ASP A 172 -19.30 -3.63 -2.92
N GLY A 173 -19.18 -3.00 -1.78
CA GLY A 173 -18.70 -3.61 -0.54
C GLY A 173 -19.55 -3.27 0.66
N GLN A 174 -19.01 -3.54 1.85
CA GLN A 174 -19.64 -3.27 3.15
C GLN A 174 -19.23 -1.87 3.61
N PHE A 175 -20.09 -0.86 3.35
CA PHE A 175 -19.73 0.54 3.57
C PHE A 175 -20.40 1.16 4.79
N LEU A 176 -19.61 1.94 5.54
CA LEU A 176 -20.08 3.03 6.35
C LEU A 176 -20.52 4.19 5.43
N PRO A 177 -21.33 5.15 5.91
CA PRO A 177 -21.74 6.32 5.11
C PRO A 177 -20.55 6.97 4.42
N GLY A 178 -20.68 7.29 3.14
CA GLY A 178 -19.66 7.98 2.37
C GLY A 178 -19.43 9.41 2.88
N MET A 179 -18.21 9.92 2.68
CA MET A 179 -17.95 11.35 2.91
C MET A 179 -18.53 12.19 1.77
N ASP A 180 -18.90 13.45 2.06
CA ASP A 180 -19.51 14.33 1.08
C ASP A 180 -18.50 14.85 0.04
N LEU A 181 -18.94 15.02 -1.19
CA LEU A 181 -18.27 15.82 -2.21
C LEU A 181 -18.47 17.31 -1.91
N ASN A 182 -17.46 18.14 -2.20
CA ASN A 182 -17.59 19.59 -2.06
C ASN A 182 -18.31 20.24 -3.26
N CYS A 183 -18.56 21.54 -3.19
CA CYS A 183 -19.34 22.28 -4.19
C CYS A 183 -18.77 22.14 -5.61
N VAL A 184 -17.46 22.19 -5.79
CA VAL A 184 -16.83 22.02 -7.13
C VAL A 184 -16.88 20.56 -7.58
N GLU A 185 -16.61 19.62 -6.69
CA GLU A 185 -16.64 18.18 -7.00
C GLU A 185 -18.05 17.71 -7.42
N LEU A 186 -19.12 18.29 -6.83
CA LEU A 186 -20.50 18.04 -7.26
C LEU A 186 -20.75 18.51 -8.69
N GLN A 187 -20.18 19.66 -9.08
CA GLN A 187 -20.26 20.15 -10.47
C GLN A 187 -19.49 19.23 -11.43
N LEU A 188 -18.26 18.82 -11.04
CA LEU A 188 -17.47 17.87 -11.82
C LEU A 188 -18.23 16.57 -12.02
N LYS A 189 -18.83 16.01 -10.95
CA LYS A 189 -19.63 14.78 -11.01
C LYS A 189 -20.76 14.90 -12.03
N SER A 190 -21.55 15.97 -11.96
CA SER A 190 -22.68 16.19 -12.86
C SER A 190 -22.23 16.33 -14.31
N ARG A 191 -21.26 17.22 -14.58
CA ARG A 191 -20.84 17.55 -15.94
C ARG A 191 -20.07 16.41 -16.61
N ILE A 192 -19.20 15.69 -15.88
CA ILE A 192 -18.50 14.52 -16.41
C ILE A 192 -19.49 13.40 -16.75
N LYS A 193 -20.52 13.21 -15.91
CA LYS A 193 -21.59 12.24 -16.21
C LYS A 193 -22.36 12.64 -17.48
N GLU A 194 -22.73 13.92 -17.59
CA GLU A 194 -23.45 14.46 -18.75
C GLU A 194 -22.64 14.33 -20.04
N LYS A 195 -21.36 14.76 -20.03
CA LYS A 195 -20.53 14.85 -21.24
C LYS A 195 -19.92 13.53 -21.68
N PHE A 196 -19.57 12.65 -20.73
CA PHE A 196 -18.82 11.43 -21.00
C PHE A 196 -19.51 10.14 -20.54
N GLY A 197 -20.64 10.22 -19.84
CA GLY A 197 -21.30 9.05 -19.25
C GLY A 197 -20.53 8.40 -18.10
N ARG A 198 -19.40 9.00 -17.65
CA ARG A 198 -18.51 8.43 -16.65
C ARG A 198 -19.01 8.68 -15.23
N THR A 199 -18.78 7.73 -14.35
CA THR A 199 -19.14 7.85 -12.93
C THR A 199 -17.98 8.46 -12.14
N LEU A 200 -18.24 9.59 -11.49
CA LEU A 200 -17.39 10.14 -10.44
C LEU A 200 -18.06 9.86 -9.10
N THR A 201 -17.39 9.13 -8.23
CA THR A 201 -17.88 8.77 -6.90
C THR A 201 -16.99 9.33 -5.81
N ILE A 202 -17.46 9.39 -4.58
CA ILE A 202 -16.58 9.66 -3.43
C ILE A 202 -15.57 8.52 -3.26
N GLY A 203 -14.32 8.82 -2.92
CA GLY A 203 -13.32 7.81 -2.67
C GLY A 203 -13.76 6.84 -1.56
N ARG A 204 -13.66 5.54 -1.80
CA ARG A 204 -13.89 4.50 -0.79
C ARG A 204 -12.65 4.39 0.09
N THR A 205 -12.81 4.63 1.38
CA THR A 205 -11.65 4.80 2.26
C THR A 205 -11.85 4.14 3.62
N ALA A 206 -10.77 3.57 4.15
CA ALA A 206 -10.78 2.96 5.47
C ALA A 206 -10.76 4.02 6.60
N HIS A 207 -11.77 4.90 6.59
CA HIS A 207 -12.02 5.92 7.60
C HIS A 207 -13.39 5.70 8.23
N MET A 208 -13.46 5.73 9.54
CA MET A 208 -14.72 5.63 10.27
C MET A 208 -15.53 6.92 10.17
N THR A 209 -16.61 6.88 9.44
CA THR A 209 -17.62 7.97 9.36
C THR A 209 -18.78 7.75 10.31
N ALA A 210 -18.92 6.53 10.83
CA ALA A 210 -19.86 6.14 11.86
C ALA A 210 -19.20 5.07 12.77
N PRO A 211 -19.70 4.85 14.00
CA PRO A 211 -19.25 3.76 14.85
C PRO A 211 -19.45 2.40 14.17
N LEU A 212 -18.54 1.46 14.41
CA LEU A 212 -18.73 0.07 13.99
C LEU A 212 -19.82 -0.59 14.85
N MET A 213 -20.68 -1.38 14.21
CA MET A 213 -21.84 -2.01 14.89
C MET A 213 -21.42 -3.06 15.92
N HIS A 214 -20.27 -3.67 15.74
CA HIS A 214 -19.67 -4.62 16.68
C HIS A 214 -18.38 -4.01 17.20
N ASN A 215 -18.23 -3.98 18.51
CA ASN A 215 -17.12 -3.32 19.22
C ASN A 215 -15.77 -4.04 19.02
N GLU A 216 -15.46 -4.41 17.77
CA GLU A 216 -14.31 -5.20 17.38
C GLU A 216 -12.98 -4.43 17.53
N SER A 217 -13.06 -3.10 17.59
CA SER A 217 -11.88 -2.25 17.81
C SER A 217 -12.22 -1.06 18.71
N PRO A 218 -12.23 -1.25 20.04
CA PRO A 218 -12.74 -0.26 21.01
C PRO A 218 -11.94 1.03 21.12
N GLN A 219 -10.77 1.11 20.48
CA GLN A 219 -9.90 2.30 20.54
C GLN A 219 -10.06 3.23 19.33
N ARG A 220 -11.03 2.98 18.45
CA ARG A 220 -11.23 3.77 17.25
C ARG A 220 -12.44 4.69 17.34
N ALA A 221 -12.22 5.98 17.12
CA ALA A 221 -13.26 6.99 17.02
C ALA A 221 -13.54 7.36 15.55
N THR A 222 -14.64 8.06 15.32
CA THR A 222 -14.98 8.62 14.00
C THR A 222 -13.99 9.68 13.54
N CYS A 223 -13.90 9.89 12.23
CA CYS A 223 -13.00 10.85 11.61
C CYS A 223 -13.35 12.29 12.06
N GLN A 224 -12.36 13.02 12.52
CA GLN A 224 -12.47 14.42 12.93
C GLN A 224 -12.13 15.40 11.80
N TYR A 225 -11.98 14.93 10.56
CA TYR A 225 -11.71 15.73 9.35
C TYR A 225 -10.48 16.66 9.45
N ARG A 226 -9.47 16.27 10.23
CA ARG A 226 -8.25 17.07 10.46
C ARG A 226 -7.30 17.12 9.27
N ASN A 227 -7.40 16.19 8.34
CA ASN A 227 -6.51 16.02 7.18
C ASN A 227 -5.00 15.91 7.55
N MET A 228 -4.70 15.32 8.69
CA MET A 228 -3.33 15.11 9.19
C MET A 228 -2.96 13.63 9.24
N CYS A 229 -3.54 12.82 8.36
CA CYS A 229 -3.47 11.36 8.44
C CYS A 229 -2.06 10.81 8.33
N ILE A 230 -1.17 11.43 7.52
CA ILE A 230 0.21 10.97 7.35
C ILE A 230 1.06 11.15 8.62
N ARG A 231 0.59 11.90 9.60
CA ARG A 231 1.27 12.11 10.88
C ARG A 231 0.94 11.04 11.92
N GLY A 232 0.04 10.11 11.59
CA GLY A 232 -0.64 9.22 12.53
C GLY A 232 -1.95 9.83 13.05
N CYS A 233 -2.97 9.00 13.27
CA CYS A 233 -4.28 9.46 13.78
C CYS A 233 -4.48 9.05 15.23
N PRO A 234 -4.40 9.96 16.21
CA PRO A 234 -4.56 9.62 17.63
C PRO A 234 -5.97 9.12 17.96
N PHE A 235 -6.95 9.40 17.09
CA PHE A 235 -8.32 8.91 17.21
C PHE A 235 -8.54 7.50 16.64
N GLY A 236 -7.53 6.91 16.00
CA GLY A 236 -7.70 5.63 15.28
C GLY A 236 -8.76 5.68 14.17
N ALA A 237 -9.14 6.89 13.72
CA ALA A 237 -10.26 7.07 12.80
C ALA A 237 -10.02 6.41 11.44
N TYR A 238 -8.80 6.40 10.92
CA TYR A 238 -8.45 5.53 9.81
C TYR A 238 -7.85 4.21 10.30
N PHE A 239 -8.00 3.16 9.50
CA PHE A 239 -7.41 1.87 9.80
C PHE A 239 -5.88 1.94 9.74
N SER A 240 -5.24 1.49 10.83
CA SER A 240 -3.83 1.11 10.89
C SER A 240 -3.68 -0.15 11.72
N SER A 241 -2.63 -0.92 11.52
CA SER A 241 -2.38 -2.11 12.32
C SER A 241 -2.29 -1.78 13.81
N ASN A 242 -1.66 -0.64 14.15
CA ASN A 242 -1.48 -0.18 15.52
C ASN A 242 -2.79 0.14 16.25
N SER A 243 -3.79 0.66 15.54
CA SER A 243 -5.08 1.03 16.13
C SER A 243 -6.14 -0.07 16.03
N SER A 244 -5.88 -1.17 15.34
CA SER A 244 -6.92 -2.13 14.98
C SER A 244 -6.47 -3.59 15.16
N THR A 245 -5.75 -4.15 14.19
CA THR A 245 -5.44 -5.59 14.16
C THR A 245 -4.46 -6.03 15.24
N LEU A 246 -3.42 -5.26 15.54
CA LEU A 246 -2.47 -5.60 16.62
C LEU A 246 -3.12 -5.56 18.00
N PRO A 247 -3.89 -4.53 18.39
CA PRO A 247 -4.65 -4.55 19.64
C PRO A 247 -5.66 -5.71 19.71
N SER A 248 -6.28 -6.12 18.60
CA SER A 248 -7.16 -7.29 18.58
C SER A 248 -6.41 -8.58 18.84
N ALA A 249 -5.25 -8.75 18.22
CA ALA A 249 -4.36 -9.89 18.47
C ALA A 249 -3.86 -9.92 19.92
N GLU A 250 -3.48 -8.77 20.49
CA GLU A 250 -2.99 -8.65 21.86
C GLU A 250 -4.04 -9.08 22.90
N ARG A 251 -5.30 -8.67 22.72
CA ARG A 251 -6.40 -9.04 23.61
C ARG A 251 -6.65 -10.55 23.73
N THR A 252 -6.22 -11.35 22.76
CA THR A 252 -6.36 -12.81 22.82
C THR A 252 -5.42 -13.46 23.83
N GLY A 253 -4.34 -12.77 24.24
CA GLY A 253 -3.28 -13.34 25.06
C GLY A 253 -2.34 -14.32 24.32
N ASN A 254 -2.58 -14.55 23.02
CA ASN A 254 -1.81 -15.50 22.20
C ASN A 254 -0.69 -14.83 21.37
N MET A 255 -0.58 -13.50 21.41
CA MET A 255 0.43 -12.76 20.65
C MET A 255 1.67 -12.45 21.49
N THR A 256 2.84 -12.72 20.94
CA THR A 256 4.12 -12.16 21.39
C THR A 256 4.64 -11.23 20.29
N LEU A 257 4.62 -9.93 20.54
CA LEU A 257 5.16 -8.93 19.58
C LEU A 257 6.61 -8.56 19.97
N ARG A 258 7.52 -8.71 19.01
CA ARG A 258 8.93 -8.36 19.16
C ARG A 258 9.35 -7.34 18.09
N PRO A 259 9.52 -6.06 18.43
CA PRO A 259 10.12 -5.04 17.56
C PRO A 259 11.64 -5.26 17.44
N ASN A 260 12.31 -4.43 16.64
CA ASN A 260 13.76 -4.44 16.44
C ASN A 260 14.32 -5.82 16.04
N SER A 261 13.50 -6.63 15.37
CA SER A 261 13.77 -8.04 15.04
C SER A 261 13.84 -8.23 13.53
N ILE A 262 15.04 -8.23 12.98
CA ILE A 262 15.30 -8.32 11.54
C ILE A 262 15.36 -9.79 11.15
N VAL A 263 14.26 -10.30 10.60
CA VAL A 263 14.28 -11.63 9.97
C VAL A 263 15.03 -11.54 8.66
N TYR A 264 16.03 -12.36 8.48
CA TYR A 264 16.86 -12.36 7.27
C TYR A 264 17.01 -13.73 6.61
N GLU A 265 16.53 -14.81 7.25
CA GLU A 265 16.63 -16.17 6.75
C GLU A 265 15.48 -17.04 7.27
N ILE A 266 14.94 -17.90 6.40
CA ILE A 266 14.04 -19.01 6.74
C ILE A 266 14.91 -20.23 6.99
N ILE A 267 14.73 -20.88 8.14
CA ILE A 267 15.47 -22.11 8.49
C ILE A 267 14.72 -23.30 7.88
N TYR A 268 15.33 -23.97 6.91
CA TYR A 268 14.75 -25.13 6.27
C TYR A 268 15.31 -26.43 6.87
N ASP A 269 14.41 -27.30 7.29
CA ASP A 269 14.73 -28.65 7.76
C ASP A 269 14.69 -29.63 6.58
N GLU A 270 15.85 -30.00 6.07
CA GLU A 270 15.98 -30.90 4.92
C GLU A 270 15.47 -32.32 5.20
N LYS A 271 15.60 -32.78 6.46
CA LYS A 271 15.14 -34.12 6.87
C LYS A 271 13.61 -34.21 6.85
N ASN A 272 12.93 -33.19 7.33
CA ASN A 272 11.48 -33.13 7.40
C ASN A 272 10.84 -32.42 6.22
N GLN A 273 11.65 -31.89 5.28
CA GLN A 273 11.24 -31.15 4.10
C GLN A 273 10.26 -30.01 4.37
N ARG A 274 10.53 -29.24 5.42
CA ARG A 274 9.69 -28.14 5.87
C ARG A 274 10.52 -26.98 6.44
N ALA A 275 9.94 -25.79 6.46
CA ALA A 275 10.51 -24.69 7.22
C ALA A 275 10.31 -24.97 8.73
N SER A 276 11.37 -24.91 9.50
CA SER A 276 11.33 -25.09 10.95
C SER A 276 11.19 -23.79 11.72
N GLY A 277 11.64 -22.66 11.15
CA GLY A 277 11.65 -21.38 11.81
C GLY A 277 12.29 -20.27 10.98
N VAL A 278 12.68 -19.21 11.68
CA VAL A 278 13.34 -18.04 11.10
C VAL A 278 14.55 -17.62 11.93
N ARG A 279 15.56 -17.07 11.28
CA ARG A 279 16.74 -16.48 11.91
C ARG A 279 16.59 -14.98 11.97
N VAL A 280 16.83 -14.43 13.15
CA VAL A 280 16.56 -13.03 13.48
C VAL A 280 17.84 -12.37 13.98
N LEU A 281 18.15 -11.20 13.43
CA LEU A 281 19.15 -10.28 13.96
C LEU A 281 18.42 -9.22 14.80
N ASP A 282 18.83 -9.08 16.04
CA ASP A 282 18.37 -8.02 16.93
C ASP A 282 19.01 -6.69 16.53
N ALA A 283 18.21 -5.69 16.19
CA ALA A 283 18.69 -4.42 15.65
C ALA A 283 19.38 -3.53 16.70
N GLU A 284 19.21 -3.80 18.00
CA GLU A 284 19.81 -3.04 19.09
C GLU A 284 21.12 -3.68 19.56
N THR A 285 21.14 -4.99 19.68
CA THR A 285 22.28 -5.73 20.25
C THR A 285 23.20 -6.35 19.22
N GLY A 286 22.73 -6.54 17.98
CA GLY A 286 23.43 -7.29 16.93
C GLY A 286 23.43 -8.81 17.16
N ALA A 287 22.76 -9.30 18.19
CA ALA A 287 22.70 -10.73 18.49
C ALA A 287 21.77 -11.47 17.49
N THR A 288 22.19 -12.69 17.14
CA THR A 288 21.36 -13.58 16.30
C THR A 288 20.63 -14.60 17.16
N THR A 289 19.33 -14.80 16.88
CA THR A 289 18.48 -15.77 17.57
C THR A 289 17.61 -16.51 16.55
N ASP A 290 17.47 -17.81 16.72
CA ASP A 290 16.57 -18.64 15.92
C ASP A 290 15.25 -18.83 16.68
N PHE A 291 14.12 -18.63 15.97
CA PHE A 291 12.76 -18.88 16.45
C PHE A 291 12.10 -19.95 15.60
N PHE A 292 11.36 -20.85 16.23
CA PHE A 292 10.77 -22.02 15.58
C PHE A 292 9.23 -21.97 15.60
N ALA A 293 8.60 -22.46 14.54
CA ALA A 293 7.15 -22.56 14.47
C ALA A 293 6.67 -23.65 13.50
N LYS A 294 5.41 -24.05 13.66
CA LYS A 294 4.75 -24.99 12.75
C LYS A 294 4.42 -24.32 11.41
N VAL A 295 4.02 -23.04 11.41
CA VAL A 295 3.68 -22.27 10.22
C VAL A 295 4.32 -20.88 10.26
N ILE A 296 4.73 -20.36 9.09
CA ILE A 296 5.38 -19.08 8.92
C ILE A 296 4.60 -18.23 7.92
N PHE A 297 4.30 -16.98 8.28
CA PHE A 297 3.70 -15.97 7.42
C PHE A 297 4.72 -14.88 7.12
N LEU A 298 5.11 -14.75 5.86
CA LEU A 298 5.91 -13.63 5.36
C LEU A 298 4.97 -12.49 4.95
N CYS A 299 5.08 -11.38 5.69
CA CYS A 299 4.29 -10.16 5.55
C CYS A 299 5.18 -8.92 5.65
N ALA A 300 6.44 -9.05 5.25
CA ALA A 300 7.49 -8.04 5.43
C ALA A 300 7.47 -6.94 4.34
N SER A 301 6.38 -6.78 3.62
CA SER A 301 6.21 -6.05 2.36
C SER A 301 6.87 -6.75 1.16
N THR A 302 6.47 -6.37 -0.05
CA THR A 302 6.87 -7.03 -1.30
C THR A 302 8.36 -7.34 -1.37
N PHE A 303 9.21 -6.35 -1.14
CA PHE A 303 10.66 -6.54 -1.25
C PHE A 303 11.30 -7.07 0.03
N GLY A 304 10.69 -6.84 1.18
CA GLY A 304 11.16 -7.43 2.44
C GLY A 304 10.98 -8.96 2.43
N SER A 305 9.84 -9.46 1.97
CA SER A 305 9.58 -10.89 1.83
C SER A 305 10.45 -11.50 0.73
N ALA A 306 10.61 -10.81 -0.41
CA ALA A 306 11.54 -11.24 -1.47
C ALA A 306 12.98 -11.32 -0.96
N PHE A 307 13.45 -10.33 -0.19
CA PHE A 307 14.78 -10.36 0.43
C PHE A 307 14.98 -11.60 1.30
N ILE A 308 14.05 -11.87 2.22
CA ILE A 308 14.13 -13.01 3.12
C ILE A 308 14.21 -14.31 2.33
N MET A 309 13.34 -14.51 1.34
CA MET A 309 13.32 -15.71 0.52
C MET A 309 14.59 -15.86 -0.35
N LEU A 310 15.03 -14.80 -1.03
CA LEU A 310 16.26 -14.80 -1.85
C LEU A 310 17.53 -14.99 -1.02
N ASN A 311 17.54 -14.56 0.23
CA ASN A 311 18.69 -14.71 1.13
C ASN A 311 18.70 -16.05 1.88
N SER A 312 17.59 -16.81 1.86
CA SER A 312 17.48 -18.13 2.50
C SER A 312 17.96 -19.22 1.56
N LEU A 313 19.23 -19.56 1.67
CA LEU A 313 19.89 -20.55 0.84
C LEU A 313 20.05 -21.89 1.59
N SER A 314 19.88 -22.99 0.88
CA SER A 314 20.15 -24.34 1.38
C SER A 314 20.55 -25.25 0.22
N SER A 315 20.92 -26.52 0.50
CA SER A 315 21.17 -27.49 -0.57
C SER A 315 19.93 -27.73 -1.42
N ARG A 316 18.73 -27.65 -0.82
CA ARG A 316 17.45 -27.77 -1.52
C ARG A 316 17.08 -26.49 -2.31
N PHE A 317 17.48 -25.33 -1.82
CA PHE A 317 17.14 -24.03 -2.41
C PHE A 317 18.39 -23.19 -2.68
N PRO A 318 19.25 -23.57 -3.64
CA PRO A 318 20.51 -22.88 -3.88
C PRO A 318 20.35 -21.46 -4.45
N ASN A 319 19.17 -21.15 -5.03
CA ASN A 319 18.85 -19.86 -5.66
C ASN A 319 17.78 -19.05 -4.88
N GLY A 320 17.57 -19.36 -3.60
CA GLY A 320 16.55 -18.75 -2.77
C GLY A 320 15.41 -19.69 -2.43
N PHE A 321 14.84 -19.53 -1.26
CA PHE A 321 13.80 -20.39 -0.71
C PHE A 321 12.54 -20.39 -1.59
N GLY A 322 12.15 -21.58 -2.05
CA GLY A 322 10.97 -21.78 -2.90
C GLY A 322 11.15 -21.31 -4.36
N ASN A 323 12.37 -21.04 -4.80
CA ASN A 323 12.67 -20.54 -6.15
C ASN A 323 12.88 -21.65 -7.19
N ASP A 324 12.10 -22.72 -7.14
CA ASP A 324 12.18 -23.83 -8.09
C ASP A 324 11.77 -23.41 -9.52
N SER A 325 10.90 -22.41 -9.63
CA SER A 325 10.42 -21.87 -10.90
C SER A 325 11.36 -20.85 -11.55
N GLY A 326 12.30 -20.27 -10.80
CA GLY A 326 13.08 -19.10 -11.24
C GLY A 326 12.30 -17.77 -11.24
N GLU A 327 11.09 -17.76 -10.70
CA GLU A 327 10.21 -16.57 -10.69
C GLU A 327 10.35 -15.72 -9.42
N LEU A 328 11.10 -16.17 -8.43
CA LEU A 328 11.33 -15.39 -7.21
C LEU A 328 12.18 -14.17 -7.52
N GLY A 329 11.68 -13.01 -7.11
CA GLY A 329 12.28 -11.70 -7.39
C GLY A 329 11.84 -11.08 -8.72
N CYS A 330 11.17 -11.82 -9.61
CA CYS A 330 10.75 -11.36 -10.93
C CYS A 330 9.32 -10.80 -10.94
N ASN A 331 8.92 -10.21 -12.07
CA ASN A 331 7.56 -9.68 -12.30
C ASN A 331 7.18 -8.51 -11.38
N ILE A 332 8.11 -7.63 -11.08
CA ILE A 332 7.82 -6.43 -10.31
C ILE A 332 6.78 -5.58 -11.07
N MET A 333 5.73 -5.22 -10.35
CA MET A 333 4.69 -4.29 -10.78
C MET A 333 4.49 -3.21 -9.72
N ASP A 334 3.98 -2.07 -10.18
CA ASP A 334 3.54 -0.95 -9.35
C ASP A 334 2.39 -0.26 -10.09
N HIS A 335 1.79 0.77 -9.51
CA HIS A 335 1.01 1.73 -10.26
C HIS A 335 1.92 2.83 -10.81
N HIS A 336 1.76 3.15 -12.09
CA HIS A 336 2.35 4.38 -12.60
C HIS A 336 1.38 5.54 -12.40
N LEU A 337 1.87 6.61 -11.81
CA LEU A 337 1.11 7.82 -11.49
C LEU A 337 1.91 9.07 -11.89
N ASN A 338 1.51 10.27 -11.46
CA ASN A 338 2.04 11.54 -11.90
C ASN A 338 1.73 11.88 -13.37
N ALA A 339 0.67 11.30 -13.92
CA ALA A 339 0.04 11.70 -15.17
C ALA A 339 -1.41 12.10 -14.89
N GLY A 340 -1.84 13.25 -15.38
CA GLY A 340 -3.15 13.80 -15.11
C GLY A 340 -3.28 15.26 -15.50
N ALA A 341 -4.21 15.99 -14.86
CA ALA A 341 -4.41 17.41 -15.13
C ALA A 341 -4.88 18.17 -13.88
N THR A 342 -4.66 19.47 -13.92
CA THR A 342 -5.20 20.46 -12.96
C THR A 342 -5.89 21.57 -13.71
N GLY A 343 -6.96 22.14 -13.13
CA GLY A 343 -7.66 23.28 -13.71
C GLY A 343 -8.21 24.20 -12.64
N ARG A 344 -8.35 25.48 -12.95
CA ARG A 344 -8.95 26.49 -12.08
C ARG A 344 -10.47 26.46 -12.27
N TRP A 345 -11.23 26.55 -11.17
CA TRP A 345 -12.69 26.67 -11.20
C TRP A 345 -13.11 28.09 -10.84
N GLU A 346 -14.03 28.65 -11.59
CA GLU A 346 -14.65 29.95 -11.34
C GLU A 346 -15.98 29.79 -10.63
N GLY A 347 -16.26 30.62 -9.65
CA GLY A 347 -17.42 30.57 -8.79
C GLY A 347 -17.16 29.90 -7.45
N PHE A 348 -18.13 29.99 -6.56
CA PHE A 348 -18.05 29.55 -5.16
C PHE A 348 -16.97 30.28 -4.34
N GLU A 349 -16.69 31.56 -4.64
CA GLU A 349 -15.72 32.38 -3.93
C GLU A 349 -16.12 32.61 -2.47
N ASP A 350 -17.41 32.57 -2.16
CA ASP A 350 -18.00 32.65 -0.82
C ASP A 350 -17.98 31.31 -0.06
N MET A 351 -17.63 30.20 -0.75
CA MET A 351 -17.59 28.87 -0.17
C MET A 351 -16.16 28.50 0.24
N TYR A 352 -16.03 28.02 1.47
CA TYR A 352 -14.80 27.45 2.00
C TYR A 352 -15.16 26.31 2.95
N TYR A 353 -14.23 25.42 3.19
CA TYR A 353 -14.41 24.34 4.17
C TYR A 353 -13.24 24.29 5.13
N PHE A 354 -13.56 24.08 6.39
CA PHE A 354 -12.61 23.80 7.45
C PHE A 354 -12.57 22.29 7.71
N GLY A 355 -11.41 21.76 8.07
CA GLY A 355 -11.28 20.35 8.33
C GLY A 355 -11.49 19.53 7.07
N ARG A 356 -10.55 19.67 6.14
CA ARG A 356 -10.61 19.01 4.84
C ARG A 356 -10.78 17.50 4.97
N ARG A 357 -11.65 16.93 4.16
CA ARG A 357 -11.78 15.49 3.92
C ARG A 357 -10.41 14.90 3.54
N PRO A 358 -10.01 13.76 4.14
CA PRO A 358 -8.67 13.18 3.94
C PRO A 358 -8.45 12.61 2.53
N ASN A 359 -9.52 12.22 1.82
CA ASN A 359 -9.48 11.70 0.47
C ASN A 359 -10.48 12.43 -0.44
N GLY A 360 -10.25 12.38 -1.75
CA GLY A 360 -11.05 13.05 -2.75
C GLY A 360 -12.10 12.13 -3.40
N PHE A 361 -12.38 12.42 -4.65
CA PHE A 361 -13.24 11.58 -5.49
C PHE A 361 -12.44 10.49 -6.21
N TYR A 362 -13.16 9.52 -6.77
CA TYR A 362 -12.64 8.46 -7.62
C TYR A 362 -13.45 8.36 -8.91
N ILE A 363 -12.76 8.21 -10.04
CA ILE A 363 -13.37 7.83 -11.32
C ILE A 363 -12.85 6.43 -11.65
N PRO A 364 -13.69 5.38 -11.60
CA PRO A 364 -13.29 4.02 -11.91
C PRO A 364 -12.84 3.87 -13.36
N ARG A 365 -12.06 2.84 -13.62
CA ARG A 365 -11.62 2.46 -14.96
C ARG A 365 -12.81 2.38 -15.93
N TYR A 366 -12.65 2.92 -17.13
CA TYR A 366 -13.58 2.86 -18.25
C TYR A 366 -12.87 2.54 -19.58
N ARG A 367 -11.54 2.65 -19.62
CA ARG A 367 -10.72 2.29 -20.80
C ARG A 367 -10.61 0.77 -20.95
N ASN A 368 -10.65 0.32 -22.21
CA ASN A 368 -10.60 -1.10 -22.57
C ASN A 368 -11.72 -1.94 -21.90
N ILE A 369 -12.90 -1.33 -21.73
CA ILE A 369 -14.12 -1.97 -21.25
C ILE A 369 -15.19 -1.89 -22.33
N GLY A 370 -15.88 -2.99 -22.60
CA GLY A 370 -16.91 -3.07 -23.64
C GLY A 370 -16.34 -2.76 -25.03
N ASN A 371 -16.87 -1.70 -25.66
CA ASN A 371 -16.45 -1.26 -26.99
C ASN A 371 -15.28 -0.28 -26.98
N ASP A 372 -14.89 0.28 -25.84
CA ASP A 372 -13.68 1.13 -25.75
C ASP A 372 -12.45 0.24 -25.98
N LYS A 373 -11.70 0.56 -27.03
CA LYS A 373 -10.46 -0.13 -27.39
C LYS A 373 -9.34 0.88 -27.57
N ARG A 374 -8.21 0.61 -26.92
CA ARG A 374 -7.02 1.45 -26.97
C ARG A 374 -5.84 0.67 -27.56
N ASP A 375 -4.80 1.39 -27.91
CA ASP A 375 -3.55 0.85 -28.43
C ASP A 375 -2.60 0.36 -27.31
N TYR A 376 -3.13 0.17 -26.10
CA TYR A 376 -2.47 -0.41 -24.93
C TYR A 376 -3.42 -1.38 -24.21
N LEU A 377 -2.86 -2.28 -23.42
CA LEU A 377 -3.61 -3.23 -22.58
C LEU A 377 -3.94 -2.60 -21.22
N ARG A 378 -4.99 -3.14 -20.56
CA ARG A 378 -5.43 -2.74 -19.22
C ARG A 378 -6.08 -1.35 -19.21
N GLY A 379 -5.86 -0.61 -18.13
CA GLY A 379 -6.44 0.72 -17.98
C GLY A 379 -6.01 1.45 -16.72
N PHE A 380 -6.75 2.49 -16.40
CA PHE A 380 -6.49 3.37 -15.27
C PHE A 380 -7.80 3.86 -14.65
N GLY A 381 -7.70 4.26 -13.37
CA GLY A 381 -8.71 5.05 -12.69
C GLY A 381 -8.12 6.40 -12.28
N TYR A 382 -8.98 7.38 -11.96
CA TYR A 382 -8.50 8.66 -11.45
C TYR A 382 -8.84 8.83 -9.98
N GLN A 383 -7.87 9.34 -9.23
CA GLN A 383 -8.08 9.90 -7.90
C GLN A 383 -7.91 11.41 -8.01
N GLY A 384 -8.81 12.16 -7.38
CA GLY A 384 -8.78 13.61 -7.53
C GLY A 384 -9.52 14.33 -6.42
N GLY A 385 -9.57 15.63 -6.52
CA GLY A 385 -10.28 16.48 -5.57
C GLY A 385 -10.29 17.92 -6.02
N ALA A 386 -11.11 18.73 -5.36
CA ALA A 386 -11.09 20.17 -5.51
C ALA A 386 -10.78 20.84 -4.18
N SER A 387 -9.96 21.89 -4.22
CA SER A 387 -9.58 22.64 -3.03
C SER A 387 -9.25 24.08 -3.37
N ARG A 388 -9.34 24.96 -2.36
CA ARG A 388 -8.78 26.31 -2.43
C ARG A 388 -7.39 26.34 -1.82
N GLY A 389 -6.62 27.36 -2.16
CA GLY A 389 -5.30 27.59 -1.58
C GLY A 389 -5.38 27.75 -0.05
N ALA A 390 -4.35 27.31 0.64
CA ALA A 390 -4.19 27.56 2.07
C ALA A 390 -3.24 28.76 2.26
N TRP A 391 -3.39 29.50 3.35
CA TRP A 391 -2.47 30.57 3.73
C TRP A 391 -0.99 30.11 3.74
N THR A 392 -0.76 28.84 4.01
CA THR A 392 0.58 28.23 4.01
C THR A 392 1.25 28.24 2.62
N SER A 393 0.49 28.35 1.53
CA SER A 393 1.05 28.49 0.18
C SER A 393 1.72 29.86 0.00
N LEU A 394 1.30 30.86 0.77
CA LEU A 394 1.85 32.22 0.74
C LEU A 394 3.22 32.34 1.39
N LEU A 395 3.67 31.33 2.15
CA LEU A 395 5.02 31.30 2.71
C LEU A 395 6.13 31.23 1.65
N ASN A 396 5.76 31.02 0.39
CA ASN A 396 6.66 31.00 -0.75
C ASN A 396 6.50 32.21 -1.66
N ASP A 397 5.62 33.15 -1.32
CA ASP A 397 5.35 34.34 -2.12
C ASP A 397 6.31 35.47 -1.75
N GLU A 398 6.67 36.29 -2.73
CA GLU A 398 7.50 37.48 -2.54
C GLU A 398 6.73 38.66 -1.94
N ALA A 399 5.44 38.50 -1.67
CA ALA A 399 4.60 39.53 -1.09
C ALA A 399 5.02 39.88 0.33
N LEU A 400 5.09 41.18 0.63
CA LEU A 400 5.49 41.72 1.93
C LEU A 400 4.45 42.72 2.47
N GLY A 401 4.41 42.90 3.78
CA GLY A 401 3.61 43.92 4.45
C GLY A 401 2.10 43.75 4.24
N GLU A 402 1.41 44.83 3.82
CA GLU A 402 -0.03 44.83 3.62
C GLU A 402 -0.50 43.87 2.52
N SER A 403 0.26 43.75 1.44
CA SER A 403 -0.03 42.82 0.35
C SER A 403 -0.05 41.37 0.83
N LEU A 404 0.91 40.96 1.65
CA LEU A 404 0.93 39.62 2.26
C LEU A 404 -0.27 39.37 3.19
N LYS A 405 -0.66 40.39 4.00
CA LYS A 405 -1.83 40.28 4.88
C LYS A 405 -3.13 40.11 4.09
N GLN A 406 -3.31 40.87 3.01
CA GLN A 406 -4.49 40.77 2.15
C GLN A 406 -4.53 39.39 1.44
N GLN A 407 -3.40 38.90 0.94
CA GLN A 407 -3.32 37.58 0.36
C GLN A 407 -3.62 36.48 1.40
N ALA A 408 -3.11 36.61 2.62
CA ALA A 408 -3.36 35.66 3.69
C ALA A 408 -4.84 35.54 4.10
N GLN A 409 -5.62 36.60 3.92
CA GLN A 409 -7.05 36.63 4.17
C GLN A 409 -7.89 36.07 3.01
N ASN A 410 -7.32 35.97 1.81
CA ASN A 410 -8.01 35.46 0.63
C ASN A 410 -7.57 34.02 0.32
N PRO A 411 -8.45 33.02 0.44
CA PRO A 411 -8.09 31.63 0.13
C PRO A 411 -7.80 31.35 -1.35
N GLY A 412 -7.90 32.35 -2.23
CA GLY A 412 -7.69 32.21 -3.66
C GLY A 412 -8.81 31.45 -4.40
N PRO A 413 -8.63 31.14 -5.68
CA PRO A 413 -9.60 30.40 -6.46
C PRO A 413 -9.64 28.92 -6.10
N TRP A 414 -10.69 28.23 -6.53
CA TRP A 414 -10.75 26.78 -6.50
C TRP A 414 -9.87 26.17 -7.58
N TYR A 415 -9.22 25.08 -7.23
CA TYR A 415 -8.49 24.22 -8.18
C TYR A 415 -9.01 22.79 -8.08
N ALA A 416 -9.29 22.20 -9.23
CA ALA A 416 -9.59 20.77 -9.37
C ALA A 416 -8.36 20.04 -9.90
N ASN A 417 -8.12 18.82 -9.40
CA ASN A 417 -7.05 17.97 -9.90
C ASN A 417 -7.56 16.56 -10.16
N MET A 418 -7.00 15.89 -11.15
CA MET A 418 -7.18 14.47 -11.45
C MET A 418 -5.82 13.84 -11.71
N GLY A 419 -5.44 12.87 -10.90
CA GLY A 419 -4.25 12.06 -11.09
C GLY A 419 -4.64 10.62 -11.45
N GLY A 420 -4.11 10.11 -12.56
CA GLY A 420 -4.36 8.75 -13.00
C GLY A 420 -3.52 7.73 -12.21
N PHE A 421 -4.11 6.57 -11.99
CA PHE A 421 -3.47 5.37 -11.44
C PHE A 421 -3.57 4.28 -12.51
N GLY A 422 -2.47 4.05 -13.22
CA GLY A 422 -2.40 3.10 -14.32
C GLY A 422 -1.85 1.75 -13.88
N GLU A 423 -2.38 0.70 -14.49
CA GLU A 423 -1.90 -0.67 -14.28
C GLU A 423 -0.55 -0.87 -14.97
N MET A 424 0.36 -1.58 -14.31
CA MET A 424 1.62 -2.04 -14.87
C MET A 424 1.53 -3.54 -15.17
N LEU A 425 1.94 -3.93 -16.38
CA LEU A 425 1.94 -5.34 -16.77
C LEU A 425 3.06 -6.13 -16.06
N PRO A 426 2.83 -7.40 -15.68
CA PRO A 426 3.90 -8.25 -15.19
C PRO A 426 4.91 -8.51 -16.30
N ASN A 427 6.17 -8.31 -15.99
CA ASN A 427 7.29 -8.59 -16.88
C ASN A 427 8.40 -9.27 -16.11
N HIS A 428 8.87 -10.43 -16.60
CA HIS A 428 9.90 -11.23 -15.94
C HIS A 428 11.22 -10.44 -15.75
N ASP A 429 11.55 -9.53 -16.66
CA ASP A 429 12.79 -8.74 -16.58
C ASP A 429 12.71 -7.61 -15.55
N ASN A 430 11.50 -7.22 -15.12
CA ASN A 430 11.33 -6.32 -13.99
C ASN A 430 11.56 -7.11 -12.70
N ARG A 431 12.75 -6.99 -12.11
CA ARG A 431 13.18 -7.89 -11.04
C ARG A 431 14.00 -7.21 -9.96
N VAL A 432 14.05 -7.88 -8.82
CA VAL A 432 14.94 -7.59 -7.71
C VAL A 432 15.83 -8.78 -7.44
N THR A 433 17.10 -8.52 -7.14
CA THR A 433 18.11 -9.51 -6.77
C THR A 433 18.85 -9.10 -5.51
N ILE A 434 19.70 -9.99 -4.97
CA ILE A 434 20.57 -9.67 -3.83
C ILE A 434 21.91 -9.12 -4.35
N ASP A 435 22.24 -7.89 -3.95
CA ASP A 435 23.60 -7.35 -4.10
C ASP A 435 24.44 -7.68 -2.86
N ARG A 436 25.29 -8.68 -2.99
CA ARG A 436 26.16 -9.12 -1.88
C ARG A 436 27.43 -8.27 -1.72
N SER A 437 27.72 -7.40 -2.69
CA SER A 437 28.86 -6.49 -2.64
C SER A 437 28.60 -5.27 -1.74
N ARG A 438 27.32 -4.90 -1.56
CA ARG A 438 26.88 -3.78 -0.72
C ARG A 438 26.13 -4.29 0.50
N LYS A 439 26.34 -3.63 1.64
CA LYS A 439 25.72 -4.02 2.92
C LYS A 439 25.01 -2.83 3.56
N ASP A 440 23.96 -3.13 4.31
CA ASP A 440 23.32 -2.17 5.20
C ASP A 440 24.11 -2.01 6.52
N LYS A 441 23.66 -1.13 7.41
CA LYS A 441 24.32 -0.87 8.70
C LYS A 441 24.39 -2.10 9.61
N PHE A 442 23.63 -3.14 9.33
CA PHE A 442 23.64 -4.39 10.09
C PHE A 442 24.55 -5.46 9.47
N GLY A 443 25.24 -5.14 8.37
CA GLY A 443 26.09 -6.07 7.64
C GLY A 443 25.34 -7.05 6.74
N LEU A 444 24.02 -6.90 6.58
CA LEU A 444 23.23 -7.70 5.67
C LEU A 444 23.38 -7.20 4.22
N PRO A 445 23.35 -8.10 3.22
CA PRO A 445 23.38 -7.68 1.83
C PRO A 445 22.13 -6.86 1.50
N VAL A 446 22.19 -6.07 0.43
CA VAL A 446 21.08 -5.22 0.04
C VAL A 446 20.37 -5.75 -1.22
N LEU A 447 19.20 -5.19 -1.53
CA LEU A 447 18.50 -5.49 -2.76
C LEU A 447 19.02 -4.62 -3.91
N ALA A 448 19.06 -5.19 -5.12
CA ALA A 448 19.34 -4.49 -6.37
C ALA A 448 18.10 -4.54 -7.27
N PHE A 449 17.65 -3.37 -7.74
CA PHE A 449 16.43 -3.20 -8.52
C PHE A 449 16.73 -2.95 -9.99
N ASP A 450 16.11 -3.75 -10.87
CA ASP A 450 16.12 -3.60 -12.32
C ASP A 450 14.66 -3.64 -12.81
N ALA A 451 14.00 -2.47 -12.82
CA ALA A 451 12.60 -2.37 -13.20
C ALA A 451 12.32 -1.05 -13.91
N GLU A 452 11.48 -1.10 -14.93
CA GLU A 452 11.10 0.06 -15.75
C GLU A 452 9.66 -0.04 -16.25
N LEU A 453 9.06 1.11 -16.57
CA LEU A 453 7.83 1.19 -17.36
C LEU A 453 8.17 0.91 -18.82
N ARG A 454 7.32 0.16 -19.49
CA ARG A 454 7.50 -0.21 -20.90
C ARG A 454 6.50 0.54 -21.79
N GLU A 455 6.52 0.22 -23.07
CA GLU A 455 5.73 0.93 -24.08
C GLU A 455 4.23 0.96 -23.75
N ASN A 456 3.68 -0.14 -23.21
CA ASN A 456 2.28 -0.23 -22.79
C ASN A 456 1.92 0.87 -21.78
N GLU A 457 2.70 0.99 -20.72
CA GLU A 457 2.49 1.98 -19.66
C GLU A 457 2.74 3.40 -20.18
N LEU A 458 3.74 3.60 -21.03
CA LEU A 458 4.03 4.92 -21.61
C LEU A 458 2.91 5.43 -22.53
N ARG A 459 2.27 4.56 -23.32
CA ARG A 459 1.08 4.89 -24.11
C ARG A 459 -0.11 5.22 -23.21
N MET A 460 -0.35 4.40 -22.18
CA MET A 460 -1.42 4.61 -21.21
C MET A 460 -1.27 5.95 -20.50
N ARG A 461 -0.05 6.36 -20.11
CA ARG A 461 0.23 7.64 -19.45
C ARG A 461 -0.16 8.85 -20.29
N LYS A 462 0.08 8.80 -21.59
CA LYS A 462 -0.32 9.88 -22.52
C LYS A 462 -1.85 10.02 -22.55
N ASP A 463 -2.57 8.90 -22.63
CA ASP A 463 -4.03 8.92 -22.59
C ASP A 463 -4.53 9.44 -21.22
N MET A 464 -3.92 9.01 -20.11
CA MET A 464 -4.26 9.52 -18.77
C MET A 464 -4.15 11.05 -18.67
N ALA A 465 -3.07 11.64 -19.18
CA ALA A 465 -2.85 13.08 -19.09
C ALA A 465 -3.82 13.87 -19.98
N ASN A 466 -4.02 13.42 -21.22
CA ASN A 466 -4.89 14.06 -22.18
C ASN A 466 -6.36 13.97 -21.77
N ASP A 467 -6.82 12.80 -21.37
CA ASP A 467 -8.20 12.55 -21.00
C ASP A 467 -8.61 13.26 -19.70
N ALA A 468 -7.66 13.39 -18.75
CA ALA A 468 -7.88 14.21 -17.55
C ALA A 468 -8.10 15.68 -17.89
N ALA A 469 -7.28 16.23 -18.81
CA ALA A 469 -7.41 17.61 -19.28
C ALA A 469 -8.75 17.83 -19.99
N GLU A 470 -9.10 16.93 -20.92
CA GLU A 470 -10.38 16.97 -21.64
C GLU A 470 -11.59 16.94 -20.70
N MET A 471 -11.57 16.08 -19.69
CA MET A 471 -12.64 16.03 -18.69
C MET A 471 -12.76 17.32 -17.88
N LEU A 472 -11.64 17.90 -17.44
CA LEU A 472 -11.65 19.17 -16.67
C LEU A 472 -12.13 20.34 -17.52
N GLU A 473 -11.68 20.45 -18.79
CA GLU A 473 -12.11 21.48 -19.73
C GLU A 473 -13.61 21.38 -20.02
N ALA A 474 -14.07 20.19 -20.39
CA ALA A 474 -15.48 19.94 -20.67
C ALA A 474 -16.38 20.14 -19.43
N ALA A 475 -15.84 19.90 -18.23
CA ALA A 475 -16.53 20.24 -16.99
C ALA A 475 -16.53 21.74 -16.67
N GLY A 476 -15.83 22.58 -17.44
CA GLY A 476 -15.83 24.03 -17.31
C GLY A 476 -14.69 24.63 -16.49
N CYS A 477 -13.66 23.84 -16.16
CA CYS A 477 -12.43 24.37 -15.60
C CYS A 477 -11.72 25.28 -16.61
N LYS A 478 -11.02 26.29 -16.10
CA LYS A 478 -10.18 27.21 -16.85
C LYS A 478 -8.70 26.92 -16.58
N ASP A 479 -7.83 27.43 -17.44
CA ASP A 479 -6.38 27.32 -17.28
C ASP A 479 -5.93 25.86 -17.06
N VAL A 480 -6.55 24.92 -17.74
CA VAL A 480 -6.28 23.49 -17.57
C VAL A 480 -4.88 23.18 -18.06
N LYS A 481 -4.12 22.48 -17.22
CA LYS A 481 -2.75 22.04 -17.51
C LYS A 481 -2.64 20.54 -17.29
N SER A 482 -2.38 19.81 -18.36
CA SER A 482 -2.00 18.40 -18.28
C SER A 482 -0.53 18.27 -17.81
N HIS A 483 -0.24 17.15 -17.19
CA HIS A 483 1.13 16.79 -16.80
C HIS A 483 1.33 15.29 -16.97
N ASP A 484 2.54 14.94 -17.38
CA ASP A 484 3.05 13.57 -17.41
C ASP A 484 4.51 13.61 -16.94
N ARG A 485 4.72 13.42 -15.64
CA ARG A 485 6.05 13.45 -15.01
C ARG A 485 6.49 12.02 -14.77
N LEU A 486 7.38 11.54 -15.62
CA LEU A 486 7.96 10.21 -15.49
C LEU A 486 8.84 10.14 -14.24
N ALA A 487 8.57 9.16 -13.38
CA ALA A 487 9.35 8.81 -12.20
C ALA A 487 9.81 7.34 -12.30
N GLY A 488 10.64 6.90 -11.37
CA GLY A 488 11.01 5.48 -11.24
C GLY A 488 9.81 4.61 -10.88
N VAL A 489 9.90 3.31 -11.16
CA VAL A 489 9.00 2.32 -10.57
C VAL A 489 9.16 2.38 -9.04
N GLY A 490 8.11 2.10 -8.28
CA GLY A 490 8.09 2.27 -6.82
C GLY A 490 7.40 3.56 -6.37
N ILE A 491 7.29 4.60 -7.24
CA ILE A 491 6.62 5.85 -6.91
C ILE A 491 5.13 5.66 -6.54
N GLY A 492 4.50 4.63 -7.08
CA GLY A 492 3.11 4.27 -6.78
C GLY A 492 2.90 3.73 -5.37
N ILE A 493 3.98 3.29 -4.71
CA ILE A 493 3.97 2.64 -3.38
C ILE A 493 3.03 1.43 -3.28
N HIS A 494 2.72 0.85 -4.41
CA HIS A 494 1.84 -0.31 -4.57
C HIS A 494 2.61 -1.51 -5.15
N GLU A 495 3.81 -1.74 -4.63
CA GLU A 495 4.72 -2.78 -5.13
C GLU A 495 4.05 -4.15 -5.08
N MET A 496 4.11 -4.86 -6.20
CA MET A 496 3.48 -6.17 -6.41
C MET A 496 4.43 -7.10 -7.17
N GLY A 497 4.13 -8.41 -7.15
CA GLY A 497 4.95 -9.42 -7.80
C GLY A 497 6.07 -9.92 -6.90
N THR A 498 7.16 -10.42 -7.48
CA THR A 498 8.33 -11.04 -6.84
C THR A 498 8.16 -12.46 -6.31
N ALA A 499 6.96 -12.88 -5.90
CA ALA A 499 6.65 -14.25 -5.50
C ALA A 499 5.22 -14.63 -5.93
N ARG A 500 4.89 -14.35 -7.19
CA ARG A 500 3.52 -14.43 -7.70
C ARG A 500 2.85 -15.78 -7.45
N MET A 501 1.53 -15.72 -7.21
CA MET A 501 0.66 -16.89 -7.18
C MET A 501 0.45 -17.46 -8.59
N GLY A 502 0.19 -18.76 -8.68
CA GLY A 502 -0.17 -19.43 -9.93
C GLY A 502 -0.60 -20.88 -9.71
N LYS A 503 -1.07 -21.51 -10.78
CA LYS A 503 -1.52 -22.91 -10.76
C LYS A 503 -0.35 -23.88 -10.91
N ASP A 504 0.65 -23.50 -11.70
CA ASP A 504 1.78 -24.35 -12.06
C ASP A 504 3.02 -23.94 -11.25
N PRO A 505 3.62 -24.85 -10.44
CA PRO A 505 4.84 -24.58 -9.70
C PRO A 505 6.07 -24.30 -10.57
N LYS A 506 6.01 -24.56 -11.88
CA LYS A 506 7.07 -24.23 -12.84
C LYS A 506 7.06 -22.76 -13.27
N THR A 507 5.95 -22.05 -13.05
CA THR A 507 5.76 -20.67 -13.50
C THR A 507 5.31 -19.73 -12.39
N SER A 508 5.30 -20.21 -11.14
CA SER A 508 4.90 -19.43 -9.98
C SER A 508 5.58 -19.91 -8.70
N VAL A 509 5.70 -19.04 -7.73
CA VAL A 509 6.28 -19.34 -6.42
C VAL A 509 5.22 -19.86 -5.45
N LEU A 510 4.00 -19.33 -5.53
CA LEU A 510 2.91 -19.61 -4.60
C LEU A 510 1.72 -20.27 -5.28
N ASN A 511 1.04 -21.14 -4.54
CA ASN A 511 -0.22 -21.75 -4.95
C ASN A 511 -1.44 -20.84 -4.67
N LYS A 512 -2.64 -21.34 -4.95
CA LYS A 512 -3.90 -20.61 -4.74
C LYS A 512 -4.20 -20.21 -3.29
N TRP A 513 -3.50 -20.77 -2.32
CA TRP A 513 -3.66 -20.50 -0.90
C TRP A 513 -2.57 -19.59 -0.32
N ASN A 514 -1.76 -18.99 -1.16
CA ASN A 514 -0.58 -18.21 -0.77
C ASN A 514 0.55 -19.03 -0.14
N GLN A 515 0.50 -20.37 -0.22
CA GLN A 515 1.59 -21.25 0.24
C GLN A 515 2.68 -21.30 -0.81
N VAL A 516 3.93 -21.36 -0.37
CA VAL A 516 5.06 -21.70 -1.23
C VAL A 516 4.86 -23.12 -1.77
N HIS A 517 4.88 -23.29 -3.10
CA HIS A 517 4.65 -24.61 -3.73
C HIS A 517 5.57 -25.69 -3.17
N ALA A 518 6.84 -25.36 -2.98
CA ALA A 518 7.87 -26.28 -2.51
C ALA A 518 7.90 -26.49 -0.99
N CYS A 519 7.13 -25.69 -0.21
CA CYS A 519 7.15 -25.74 1.25
C CYS A 519 5.84 -25.21 1.83
N LYS A 520 4.88 -26.12 2.03
CA LYS A 520 3.49 -25.79 2.33
C LYS A 520 3.24 -25.05 3.65
N ASN A 521 4.16 -25.10 4.59
CA ASN A 521 4.01 -24.42 5.88
C ASN A 521 4.55 -22.99 5.89
N VAL A 522 4.90 -22.43 4.71
CA VAL A 522 5.26 -21.02 4.53
C VAL A 522 4.24 -20.34 3.62
N TYR A 523 3.67 -19.25 4.12
CA TYR A 523 2.68 -18.41 3.43
C TYR A 523 3.28 -17.03 3.17
N VAL A 524 2.98 -16.47 1.98
CA VAL A 524 3.39 -15.13 1.60
C VAL A 524 2.16 -14.35 1.17
N THR A 525 1.80 -13.30 1.92
CA THR A 525 0.48 -12.65 1.78
C THR A 525 0.52 -11.14 1.62
N ASP A 526 1.70 -10.55 1.48
CA ASP A 526 1.88 -9.16 1.10
C ASP A 526 1.87 -8.97 -0.42
N GLY A 527 2.27 -7.81 -0.91
CA GLY A 527 2.27 -7.50 -2.34
C GLY A 527 3.12 -8.44 -3.20
N SER A 528 4.06 -9.18 -2.61
CA SER A 528 4.89 -10.14 -3.36
C SER A 528 4.07 -11.28 -3.99
N CYS A 529 2.93 -11.65 -3.39
CA CYS A 529 2.08 -12.74 -3.89
C CYS A 529 1.26 -12.39 -5.15
N MET A 530 1.21 -11.13 -5.54
CA MET A 530 0.32 -10.65 -6.59
C MET A 530 0.76 -11.12 -7.97
N THR A 531 -0.22 -11.57 -8.77
CA THR A 531 -0.01 -12.16 -10.09
C THR A 531 -0.18 -11.13 -11.22
N SER A 532 -0.99 -10.11 -10.97
CA SER A 532 -1.16 -8.91 -11.82
C SER A 532 -1.35 -7.70 -10.92
N SER A 533 -1.29 -6.50 -11.48
CA SER A 533 -1.86 -5.30 -10.88
C SER A 533 -3.28 -5.07 -11.40
N ALA A 534 -4.01 -4.19 -10.73
CA ALA A 534 -5.24 -3.57 -11.20
C ALA A 534 -5.07 -2.06 -11.09
N CYS A 535 -6.00 -1.24 -11.56
CA CYS A 535 -5.91 0.21 -11.32
C CYS A 535 -6.39 0.64 -9.92
N GLN A 536 -7.04 -0.28 -9.19
CA GLN A 536 -7.48 -0.07 -7.82
C GLN A 536 -6.33 -0.27 -6.84
N ASN A 537 -6.28 0.54 -5.78
CA ASN A 537 -5.29 0.41 -4.71
C ASN A 537 -5.32 -1.01 -4.11
N PRO A 538 -4.18 -1.69 -3.91
CA PRO A 538 -4.15 -3.12 -3.63
C PRO A 538 -4.30 -3.50 -2.14
N SER A 539 -4.23 -2.54 -1.22
CA SER A 539 -4.15 -2.83 0.23
C SER A 539 -5.33 -3.64 0.76
N LEU A 540 -6.55 -3.37 0.30
CA LEU A 540 -7.74 -4.14 0.68
C LEU A 540 -7.61 -5.61 0.23
N THR A 541 -7.07 -5.82 -0.98
CA THR A 541 -6.83 -7.16 -1.53
C THR A 541 -5.76 -7.92 -0.74
N TYR A 542 -4.67 -7.25 -0.32
CA TYR A 542 -3.66 -7.88 0.55
C TYR A 542 -4.27 -8.35 1.87
N MET A 543 -5.12 -7.53 2.50
CA MET A 543 -5.80 -7.89 3.76
C MET A 543 -6.73 -9.10 3.56
N ALA A 544 -7.52 -9.11 2.49
CA ALA A 544 -8.44 -10.20 2.18
C ALA A 544 -7.70 -11.51 1.86
N LEU A 545 -6.62 -11.46 1.08
CA LEU A 545 -5.76 -12.62 0.82
C LEU A 545 -5.14 -13.15 2.11
N THR A 546 -4.67 -12.26 2.99
CA THR A 546 -4.06 -12.65 4.27
C THR A 546 -5.07 -13.32 5.20
N ALA A 547 -6.27 -12.76 5.35
CA ALA A 547 -7.33 -13.36 6.17
C ALA A 547 -7.71 -14.76 5.66
N ARG A 548 -7.86 -14.89 4.33
CA ARG A 548 -8.13 -16.18 3.67
C ARG A 548 -7.00 -17.19 3.91
N ALA A 549 -5.76 -16.78 3.74
CA ALA A 549 -4.59 -17.64 3.94
C ALA A 549 -4.42 -18.08 5.39
N ALA A 550 -4.65 -17.17 6.35
CA ALA A 550 -4.59 -17.50 7.78
C ALA A 550 -5.67 -18.51 8.19
N ASN A 551 -6.89 -18.36 7.66
CA ASN A 551 -7.93 -19.36 7.88
C ASN A 551 -7.54 -20.73 7.32
N HIS A 552 -7.04 -20.77 6.10
CA HIS A 552 -6.56 -22.01 5.47
C HIS A 552 -5.44 -22.65 6.29
N ALA A 553 -4.45 -21.88 6.75
CA ALA A 553 -3.34 -22.40 7.55
C ALA A 553 -3.80 -23.07 8.86
N VAL A 554 -4.80 -22.49 9.53
CA VAL A 554 -5.37 -23.08 10.76
C VAL A 554 -6.11 -24.39 10.46
N GLU A 555 -6.81 -24.48 9.34
CA GLU A 555 -7.49 -25.72 8.92
C GLU A 555 -6.48 -26.82 8.57
N GLU A 556 -5.39 -26.49 7.84
CA GLU A 556 -4.31 -27.43 7.52
C GLU A 556 -3.58 -27.94 8.79
N LEU A 557 -3.31 -27.05 9.76
CA LEU A 557 -2.72 -27.42 11.04
C LEU A 557 -3.64 -28.38 11.84
N LYS A 558 -4.95 -28.16 11.82
CA LYS A 558 -5.92 -29.06 12.48
C LYS A 558 -5.99 -30.44 11.84
N ARG A 559 -5.78 -30.51 10.52
CA ARG A 559 -5.72 -31.76 9.76
C ARG A 559 -4.35 -32.45 9.86
N MET A 560 -3.34 -31.75 10.40
CA MET A 560 -1.92 -32.18 10.39
C MET A 560 -1.34 -32.34 8.98
N ASP A 561 -1.78 -31.49 8.03
CA ASP A 561 -1.32 -31.49 6.65
C ASP A 561 -0.08 -30.58 6.45
N ILE A 562 0.22 -29.72 7.46
CA ILE A 562 1.41 -28.85 7.52
C ILE A 562 2.05 -28.84 8.92
#